data_d3b904ad9827b802dbe96ee1fbf47159
#
_entry.id   d3b904ad9827b802dbe96ee1fbf47159
#
_cell.length_a   1.000
_cell.length_b   1.000
_cell.length_c   1.000
_cell.angle_alpha   90.00
_cell.angle_beta   90.00
_cell.angle_gamma   90.00
#
_symmetry.space_group_name_H-M   'P 1'
#
loop_
_entity.id
_entity.type
_entity.pdbx_description
1 polymer ?
#
loop_
_entity_poly.entity_id
_entity_poly.type
_entity_poly.pdbx_seq_one_letter_code
_entity_poly.pdbx_strand_id
1 'polypeptide(L)'
;MDMFEYYGYFAEENRSDKLIEAENRVIDALFDRYLPGSGDLLDSSAGTGRNAFRLANLGYTVTAGDFIMDHVETIRANPESAKLKETYCSSAHRLSAFGNESFDAVISLGSMYHMRTKAEREVLVKESLRVLRPNGIFAFSYMSPMAMTFGQYFNAMRTYKTQDRMKAYRKLANVEKTHVCDMFHGMSLEEMTDISREYGLKILTVASTYGLLYDMADEIEAMSEEDYEAFVKCQINCCEDPVVARYCMRGLFIAQKKELDLFD
;
A
#
# COMPACT_ATOMS: atom_id res chain seq x y z
N MET A 1 20.58 7.26 3.78
CA MET A 1 19.34 7.38 4.57
C MET A 1 18.76 6.00 4.68
N ASP A 2 18.65 5.47 5.87
CA ASP A 2 17.95 4.21 6.11
C ASP A 2 16.44 4.45 6.26
N MET A 3 15.67 3.38 6.43
CA MET A 3 14.22 3.45 6.50
C MET A 3 13.72 4.18 7.76
N PHE A 4 14.43 4.06 8.88
CA PHE A 4 14.10 4.78 10.12
C PHE A 4 14.38 6.28 9.98
N GLU A 5 15.50 6.66 9.34
CA GLU A 5 15.81 8.06 9.02
C GLU A 5 14.79 8.64 8.04
N TYR A 6 14.33 7.86 7.03
CA TYR A 6 13.33 8.31 6.07
C TYR A 6 11.99 8.62 6.73
N TYR A 7 11.45 7.71 7.51
CA TYR A 7 10.16 7.91 8.19
C TYR A 7 10.25 8.90 9.37
N GLY A 8 11.44 9.14 9.93
CA GLY A 8 11.67 10.22 10.88
C GLY A 8 11.80 11.61 10.25
N TYR A 9 12.23 11.69 8.99
CA TYR A 9 12.49 12.96 8.28
C TYR A 9 11.37 13.35 7.31
N PHE A 10 10.75 12.34 6.68
CA PHE A 10 9.64 12.48 5.73
C PHE A 10 8.36 11.93 6.36
N ALA A 11 8.16 12.26 7.64
CA ALA A 11 6.87 12.04 8.27
C ALA A 11 5.77 12.50 7.30
N GLU A 12 4.65 11.84 7.33
CA GLU A 12 3.45 12.18 6.53
C GLU A 12 3.07 13.67 6.63
N GLU A 13 3.64 14.38 7.60
CA GLU A 13 3.55 15.82 7.87
C GLU A 13 3.88 16.76 6.68
N ASN A 14 4.61 16.27 5.67
CA ASN A 14 4.94 17.06 4.46
C ASN A 14 4.04 16.78 3.25
N ARG A 15 3.00 15.97 3.40
CA ARG A 15 2.02 15.71 2.34
C ARG A 15 0.80 16.58 2.54
N SER A 16 0.22 17.06 1.45
CA SER A 16 -1.07 17.76 1.46
C SER A 16 -2.12 16.91 2.19
N ASP A 17 -2.81 17.50 3.17
CA ASP A 17 -3.85 16.82 3.96
C ASP A 17 -4.98 16.32 3.06
N LYS A 18 -5.43 17.13 2.10
CA LYS A 18 -6.46 16.74 1.13
C LYS A 18 -6.02 15.58 0.24
N LEU A 19 -4.74 15.52 -0.12
CA LEU A 19 -4.24 14.44 -0.96
C LEU A 19 -4.16 13.12 -0.19
N ILE A 20 -3.74 13.16 1.08
CA ILE A 20 -3.78 12.00 1.99
C ILE A 20 -5.22 11.54 2.22
N GLU A 21 -6.13 12.47 2.43
CA GLU A 21 -7.54 12.16 2.61
C GLU A 21 -8.15 11.53 1.35
N ALA A 22 -7.87 12.07 0.17
CA ALA A 22 -8.32 11.50 -1.10
C ALA A 22 -7.83 10.06 -1.30
N GLU A 23 -6.53 9.81 -1.04
CA GLU A 23 -5.96 8.44 -1.08
C GLU A 23 -6.71 7.52 -0.12
N ASN A 24 -6.91 7.97 1.10
CA ASN A 24 -7.62 7.20 2.12
C ASN A 24 -9.07 6.89 1.72
N ARG A 25 -9.78 7.82 1.10
CA ARG A 25 -11.15 7.63 0.62
C ARG A 25 -11.23 6.62 -0.53
N VAL A 26 -10.21 6.58 -1.40
CA VAL A 26 -10.12 5.54 -2.43
C VAL A 26 -9.86 4.16 -1.80
N ILE A 27 -8.94 4.07 -0.84
CA ILE A 27 -8.67 2.82 -0.10
C ILE A 27 -9.95 2.35 0.61
N ASP A 28 -10.66 3.26 1.26
CA ASP A 28 -11.90 2.97 1.96
C ASP A 28 -12.97 2.40 1.00
N ALA A 29 -13.14 3.01 -0.17
CA ALA A 29 -14.08 2.53 -1.18
C ALA A 29 -13.70 1.13 -1.73
N LEU A 30 -12.41 0.84 -1.88
CA LEU A 30 -11.93 -0.48 -2.29
C LEU A 30 -12.14 -1.52 -1.19
N PHE A 31 -11.87 -1.18 0.07
CA PHE A 31 -12.10 -2.06 1.20
C PHE A 31 -13.59 -2.37 1.40
N ASP A 32 -14.45 -1.37 1.29
CA ASP A 32 -15.91 -1.57 1.38
C ASP A 32 -16.44 -2.49 0.27
N ARG A 33 -15.74 -2.54 -0.88
CA ARG A 33 -16.13 -3.38 -2.02
C ARG A 33 -15.59 -4.81 -1.93
N TYR A 34 -14.39 -5.01 -1.41
CA TYR A 34 -13.65 -6.27 -1.54
C TYR A 34 -13.34 -6.99 -0.23
N LEU A 35 -13.32 -6.33 0.92
CA LEU A 35 -13.17 -7.02 2.19
C LEU A 35 -14.47 -7.73 2.59
N PRO A 36 -14.40 -8.84 3.34
CA PRO A 36 -15.57 -9.43 3.94
C PRO A 36 -16.19 -8.42 4.93
N GLY A 37 -17.53 -8.33 5.01
CA GLY A 37 -18.21 -7.31 5.83
C GLY A 37 -17.94 -7.40 7.33
N SER A 38 -17.25 -8.43 7.83
CA SER A 38 -16.83 -8.65 9.22
C SER A 38 -15.79 -9.78 9.28
N GLY A 39 -15.23 -10.05 10.43
CA GLY A 39 -14.30 -11.15 10.68
C GLY A 39 -13.02 -10.73 11.38
N ASP A 40 -12.09 -11.69 11.54
CA ASP A 40 -10.76 -11.45 12.07
C ASP A 40 -9.87 -10.84 10.97
N LEU A 41 -9.32 -9.66 11.22
CA LEU A 41 -8.48 -8.94 10.27
C LEU A 41 -7.10 -8.65 10.86
N LEU A 42 -6.06 -8.91 10.09
CA LEU A 42 -4.69 -8.55 10.41
C LEU A 42 -4.26 -7.35 9.56
N ASP A 43 -3.93 -6.24 10.20
CA ASP A 43 -3.17 -5.14 9.60
C ASP A 43 -1.69 -5.29 9.98
N SER A 44 -0.88 -5.81 9.07
CA SER A 44 0.51 -6.20 9.35
C SER A 44 1.53 -5.07 9.14
N SER A 45 1.07 -3.90 8.72
CA SER A 45 1.87 -2.67 8.56
C SER A 45 1.00 -1.44 8.82
N ALA A 46 0.50 -1.37 10.05
CA ALA A 46 -0.58 -0.48 10.43
C ALA A 46 -0.16 1.00 10.54
N GLY A 47 1.16 1.30 10.51
CA GLY A 47 1.65 2.64 10.77
C GLY A 47 1.13 3.17 12.10
N THR A 48 0.52 4.34 12.10
CA THR A 48 -0.11 4.93 13.29
C THR A 48 -1.54 4.45 13.55
N GLY A 49 -2.03 3.44 12.81
CA GLY A 49 -3.28 2.72 13.10
C GLY A 49 -4.53 3.22 12.37
N ARG A 50 -4.42 4.13 11.41
CA ARG A 50 -5.60 4.71 10.72
C ARG A 50 -6.55 3.64 10.18
N ASN A 51 -6.05 2.70 9.39
CA ASN A 51 -6.89 1.64 8.81
C ASN A 51 -7.38 0.66 9.88
N ALA A 52 -6.52 0.31 10.84
CA ALA A 52 -6.88 -0.57 11.94
C ALA A 52 -8.06 -0.02 12.75
N PHE A 53 -8.03 1.25 13.13
CA PHE A 53 -9.15 1.88 13.87
C PHE A 53 -10.41 1.98 13.02
N ARG A 54 -10.30 2.40 11.75
CA ARG A 54 -11.44 2.47 10.85
C ARG A 54 -12.12 1.10 10.72
N LEU A 55 -11.36 0.05 10.47
CA LEU A 55 -11.90 -1.29 10.29
C LEU A 55 -12.48 -1.86 11.59
N ALA A 56 -11.87 -1.56 12.76
CA ALA A 56 -12.44 -1.91 14.05
C ALA A 56 -13.79 -1.18 14.29
N ASN A 57 -13.91 0.08 13.88
CA ASN A 57 -15.17 0.84 13.95
C ASN A 57 -16.25 0.27 13.02
N LEU A 58 -15.88 -0.40 11.93
CA LEU A 58 -16.81 -1.11 11.06
C LEU A 58 -17.19 -2.52 11.56
N GLY A 59 -16.65 -2.95 12.71
CA GLY A 59 -17.01 -4.21 13.36
C GLY A 59 -16.08 -5.38 13.08
N TYR A 60 -14.91 -5.16 12.44
CA TYR A 60 -13.88 -6.20 12.34
C TYR A 60 -13.17 -6.41 13.68
N THR A 61 -12.77 -7.64 13.93
CA THR A 61 -11.86 -8.00 15.04
C THR A 61 -10.43 -7.78 14.57
N VAL A 62 -9.87 -6.58 14.80
CA VAL A 62 -8.60 -6.17 14.21
C VAL A 62 -7.42 -6.46 15.12
N THR A 63 -6.41 -7.15 14.59
CA THR A 63 -5.05 -7.25 15.14
C THR A 63 -4.16 -6.30 14.30
N ALA A 64 -3.47 -5.35 14.95
CA ALA A 64 -2.66 -4.34 14.27
C ALA A 64 -1.19 -4.44 14.66
N GLY A 65 -0.30 -4.44 13.67
CA GLY A 65 1.13 -4.50 13.91
C GLY A 65 1.94 -3.60 12.97
N ASP A 66 3.10 -3.19 13.46
CA ASP A 66 4.09 -2.47 12.66
C ASP A 66 5.49 -2.90 13.10
N PHE A 67 6.51 -2.73 12.23
CA PHE A 67 7.88 -3.02 12.61
C PHE A 67 8.55 -1.86 13.35
N ILE A 68 7.99 -0.64 13.26
CA ILE A 68 8.45 0.55 13.96
C ILE A 68 7.75 0.62 15.31
N MET A 69 8.51 0.53 16.41
CA MET A 69 7.95 0.54 17.76
C MET A 69 7.17 1.83 18.06
N ASP A 70 7.66 3.00 17.61
CA ASP A 70 7.01 4.30 17.83
C ASP A 70 5.60 4.34 17.21
N HIS A 71 5.39 3.67 16.06
CA HIS A 71 4.07 3.50 15.45
C HIS A 71 3.16 2.67 16.37
N VAL A 72 3.67 1.54 16.87
CA VAL A 72 2.90 0.68 17.77
C VAL A 72 2.55 1.40 19.07
N GLU A 73 3.46 2.19 19.62
CA GLU A 73 3.22 3.01 20.81
C GLU A 73 2.16 4.09 20.53
N THR A 74 2.21 4.70 19.35
CA THR A 74 1.17 5.65 18.90
C THR A 74 -0.20 4.98 18.83
N ILE A 75 -0.28 3.76 18.26
CA ILE A 75 -1.54 2.98 18.24
C ILE A 75 -2.02 2.73 19.67
N ARG A 76 -1.14 2.27 20.56
CA ARG A 76 -1.49 1.95 21.96
C ARG A 76 -1.93 3.16 22.77
N ALA A 77 -1.35 4.31 22.50
CA ALA A 77 -1.68 5.57 23.16
C ALA A 77 -3.02 6.18 22.65
N ASN A 78 -3.52 5.72 21.50
CA ASN A 78 -4.78 6.22 20.94
C ASN A 78 -5.96 5.73 21.81
N PRO A 79 -6.94 6.62 22.16
CA PRO A 79 -8.13 6.23 22.91
C PRO A 79 -8.94 5.09 22.25
N GLU A 80 -8.88 4.94 20.94
CA GLU A 80 -9.56 3.87 20.19
C GLU A 80 -8.82 2.51 20.25
N SER A 81 -7.63 2.46 20.84
CA SER A 81 -6.85 1.21 20.94
C SER A 81 -7.61 0.08 21.63
N ALA A 82 -8.53 0.42 22.56
CA ALA A 82 -9.40 -0.56 23.22
C ALA A 82 -10.36 -1.29 22.26
N LYS A 83 -10.56 -0.81 21.03
CA LYS A 83 -11.36 -1.47 20.00
C LYS A 83 -10.58 -2.54 19.23
N LEU A 84 -9.25 -2.52 19.34
CA LEU A 84 -8.40 -3.51 18.70
C LEU A 84 -8.31 -4.76 19.57
N LYS A 85 -8.25 -5.92 18.92
CA LYS A 85 -8.04 -7.20 19.60
C LYS A 85 -6.64 -7.28 20.20
N GLU A 86 -5.64 -6.85 19.43
CA GLU A 86 -4.24 -6.93 19.81
C GLU A 86 -3.39 -5.93 19.02
N THR A 87 -2.29 -5.49 19.64
CA THR A 87 -1.24 -4.73 18.97
C THR A 87 0.11 -5.39 19.18
N TYR A 88 0.92 -5.51 18.11
CA TYR A 88 2.23 -6.16 18.19
C TYR A 88 3.30 -5.37 17.40
N CYS A 89 4.57 -5.57 17.77
CA CYS A 89 5.69 -5.02 17.03
C CYS A 89 6.46 -6.15 16.34
N SER A 90 6.32 -6.25 15.03
CA SER A 90 7.08 -7.19 14.19
C SER A 90 7.00 -6.77 12.73
N SER A 91 7.93 -7.24 11.94
CA SER A 91 7.89 -7.05 10.49
C SER A 91 6.76 -7.86 9.85
N ALA A 92 6.12 -7.29 8.80
CA ALA A 92 5.00 -7.89 8.08
C ALA A 92 5.29 -9.29 7.47
N HIS A 93 6.58 -9.63 7.29
CA HIS A 93 7.01 -10.97 6.84
C HIS A 93 7.36 -11.92 7.99
N ARG A 94 7.10 -11.57 9.24
CA ARG A 94 7.36 -12.38 10.44
C ARG A 94 6.10 -12.52 11.28
N LEU A 95 5.20 -13.39 10.83
CA LEU A 95 3.90 -13.62 11.46
C LEU A 95 3.85 -14.92 12.29
N SER A 96 5.01 -15.42 12.71
CA SER A 96 5.11 -16.72 13.45
C SER A 96 4.37 -16.77 14.78
N ALA A 97 4.00 -15.62 15.36
CA ALA A 97 3.17 -15.56 16.56
C ALA A 97 1.71 -15.98 16.28
N PHE A 98 1.27 -15.96 15.02
CA PHE A 98 -0.09 -16.32 14.63
C PHE A 98 -0.15 -17.72 14.03
N GLY A 99 -1.19 -18.47 14.39
CA GLY A 99 -1.46 -19.79 13.84
C GLY A 99 -1.84 -19.72 12.35
N ASN A 100 -1.84 -20.88 11.68
CA ASN A 100 -2.37 -20.97 10.32
C ASN A 100 -3.86 -20.64 10.32
N GLU A 101 -4.34 -20.03 9.23
CA GLU A 101 -5.76 -19.80 8.99
C GLU A 101 -6.48 -19.07 10.15
N SER A 102 -5.82 -18.05 10.71
CA SER A 102 -6.32 -17.27 11.84
C SER A 102 -7.16 -16.06 11.44
N PHE A 103 -7.02 -15.57 10.20
CA PHE A 103 -7.63 -14.33 9.75
C PHE A 103 -8.48 -14.51 8.49
N ASP A 104 -9.56 -13.75 8.39
CA ASP A 104 -10.42 -13.66 7.21
C ASP A 104 -9.87 -12.67 6.19
N ALA A 105 -9.11 -11.68 6.66
CA ALA A 105 -8.39 -10.72 5.81
C ALA A 105 -7.00 -10.38 6.38
N VAL A 106 -6.04 -10.20 5.49
CA VAL A 106 -4.70 -9.68 5.80
C VAL A 106 -4.45 -8.46 4.92
N ILE A 107 -4.20 -7.31 5.52
CA ILE A 107 -3.77 -6.11 4.82
C ILE A 107 -2.33 -5.76 5.18
N SER A 108 -1.56 -5.29 4.19
CA SER A 108 -0.14 -4.94 4.31
C SER A 108 0.16 -3.68 3.50
N LEU A 109 -0.26 -2.54 4.04
CA LEU A 109 -0.14 -1.26 3.34
C LEU A 109 1.18 -0.59 3.71
N GLY A 110 2.13 -0.62 2.78
CA GLY A 110 3.45 -0.02 2.97
C GLY A 110 4.61 -1.02 2.95
N SER A 111 4.41 -2.28 3.28
CA SER A 111 5.51 -3.24 3.44
C SER A 111 6.08 -3.73 2.11
N MET A 112 5.23 -4.06 1.12
CA MET A 112 5.63 -4.77 -0.09
C MET A 112 6.70 -4.02 -0.90
N TYR A 113 6.55 -2.71 -1.08
CA TYR A 113 7.50 -1.92 -1.83
C TYR A 113 8.81 -1.60 -1.06
N HIS A 114 8.89 -1.95 0.23
CA HIS A 114 10.13 -1.92 1.02
C HIS A 114 10.89 -3.25 0.99
N MET A 115 10.25 -4.33 0.53
CA MET A 115 10.92 -5.63 0.34
C MET A 115 11.74 -5.59 -0.96
N ARG A 116 13.04 -5.37 -0.83
CA ARG A 116 13.95 -5.09 -1.95
C ARG A 116 14.23 -6.32 -2.80
N THR A 117 14.31 -7.48 -2.18
CA THR A 117 14.59 -8.73 -2.86
C THR A 117 13.31 -9.52 -3.15
N LYS A 118 13.32 -10.30 -4.23
CA LYS A 118 12.21 -11.21 -4.53
C LYS A 118 11.96 -12.17 -3.36
N ALA A 119 13.02 -12.67 -2.72
CA ALA A 119 12.91 -13.59 -1.59
C ALA A 119 12.17 -12.98 -0.40
N GLU A 120 12.41 -11.70 -0.06
CA GLU A 120 11.68 -11.01 1.00
C GLU A 120 10.20 -10.87 0.66
N ARG A 121 9.87 -10.49 -0.58
CA ARG A 121 8.47 -10.38 -1.03
C ARG A 121 7.75 -11.73 -1.00
N GLU A 122 8.42 -12.79 -1.42
CA GLU A 122 7.89 -14.16 -1.32
C GLU A 122 7.62 -14.59 0.12
N VAL A 123 8.50 -14.25 1.06
CA VAL A 123 8.28 -14.56 2.48
C VAL A 123 7.07 -13.81 3.01
N LEU A 124 6.91 -12.52 2.67
CA LEU A 124 5.74 -11.74 3.06
C LEU A 124 4.45 -12.37 2.52
N VAL A 125 4.42 -12.73 1.24
CA VAL A 125 3.25 -13.40 0.63
C VAL A 125 2.97 -14.73 1.31
N LYS A 126 3.97 -15.61 1.49
CA LYS A 126 3.83 -16.92 2.13
C LYS A 126 3.28 -16.82 3.55
N GLU A 127 3.84 -15.93 4.37
CA GLU A 127 3.38 -15.74 5.75
C GLU A 127 1.96 -15.16 5.79
N SER A 128 1.66 -14.16 4.94
CA SER A 128 0.30 -13.62 4.84
C SER A 128 -0.71 -14.70 4.46
N LEU A 129 -0.38 -15.54 3.47
CA LEU A 129 -1.27 -16.63 3.04
C LEU A 129 -1.34 -17.78 4.04
N ARG A 130 -0.29 -18.03 4.82
CA ARG A 130 -0.30 -19.05 5.88
C ARG A 130 -1.31 -18.69 6.98
N VAL A 131 -1.31 -17.42 7.40
CA VAL A 131 -2.23 -16.97 8.46
C VAL A 131 -3.64 -16.66 7.95
N LEU A 132 -3.82 -16.55 6.64
CA LEU A 132 -5.10 -16.30 6.00
C LEU A 132 -5.91 -17.58 5.82
N ARG A 133 -7.19 -17.55 6.18
CA ARG A 133 -8.16 -18.64 5.96
C ARG A 133 -8.35 -18.90 4.46
N PRO A 134 -8.79 -20.12 4.06
CA PRO A 134 -9.29 -20.37 2.70
C PRO A 134 -10.38 -19.33 2.34
N ASN A 135 -10.37 -18.88 1.10
CA ASN A 135 -11.23 -17.79 0.59
C ASN A 135 -11.05 -16.42 1.24
N GLY A 136 -10.09 -16.27 2.15
CA GLY A 136 -9.74 -15.00 2.79
C GLY A 136 -9.11 -14.01 1.81
N ILE A 137 -9.13 -12.73 2.18
CA ILE A 137 -8.67 -11.62 1.35
C ILE A 137 -7.26 -11.18 1.75
N PHE A 138 -6.36 -11.12 0.78
CA PHE A 138 -5.04 -10.54 0.92
C PHE A 138 -4.95 -9.23 0.13
N ALA A 139 -4.58 -8.15 0.80
CA ALA A 139 -4.38 -6.84 0.17
C ALA A 139 -3.01 -6.26 0.54
N PHE A 140 -2.31 -5.71 -0.45
CA PHE A 140 -1.07 -4.97 -0.20
C PHE A 140 -0.97 -3.76 -1.12
N SER A 141 -0.29 -2.72 -0.63
CA SER A 141 0.02 -1.57 -1.48
C SER A 141 1.29 -1.80 -2.30
N TYR A 142 1.32 -1.23 -3.50
CA TYR A 142 2.46 -1.27 -4.41
C TYR A 142 2.76 0.12 -4.98
N MET A 143 3.96 0.25 -5.57
CA MET A 143 4.37 1.42 -6.36
C MET A 143 4.65 0.96 -7.78
N SER A 144 4.10 1.66 -8.77
CA SER A 144 4.35 1.31 -10.17
C SER A 144 5.78 1.72 -10.58
N PRO A 145 6.55 0.84 -11.23
CA PRO A 145 7.88 1.17 -11.74
C PRO A 145 7.84 2.34 -12.73
N MET A 146 6.80 2.41 -13.54
CA MET A 146 6.62 3.48 -14.52
C MET A 146 6.38 4.84 -13.85
N ALA A 147 5.49 4.88 -12.84
CA ALA A 147 5.25 6.12 -12.10
C ALA A 147 6.48 6.59 -11.34
N MET A 148 7.22 5.68 -10.71
CA MET A 148 8.48 5.99 -10.04
C MET A 148 9.49 6.61 -11.02
N THR A 149 9.63 6.05 -12.23
CA THR A 149 10.51 6.57 -13.27
C THR A 149 10.06 7.96 -13.75
N PHE A 150 8.78 8.12 -14.07
CA PHE A 150 8.24 9.40 -14.52
C PHE A 150 8.28 10.47 -13.43
N GLY A 151 7.97 10.11 -12.17
CA GLY A 151 8.09 11.04 -11.04
C GLY A 151 9.50 11.61 -10.91
N GLN A 152 10.55 10.80 -11.12
CA GLN A 152 11.92 11.30 -11.15
C GLN A 152 12.21 12.19 -12.35
N TYR A 153 11.68 11.90 -13.54
CA TYR A 153 11.80 12.78 -14.70
C TYR A 153 11.13 14.13 -14.45
N PHE A 154 9.92 14.14 -13.92
CA PHE A 154 9.21 15.39 -13.60
C PHE A 154 9.93 16.20 -12.53
N ASN A 155 10.39 15.56 -11.46
CA ASN A 155 11.18 16.23 -10.44
C ASN A 155 12.48 16.82 -11.02
N ALA A 156 13.19 16.07 -11.87
CA ALA A 156 14.36 16.60 -12.56
C ALA A 156 14.04 17.78 -13.47
N MET A 157 12.88 17.80 -14.13
CA MET A 157 12.44 18.93 -14.96
C MET A 157 12.15 20.17 -14.14
N ARG A 158 11.57 20.03 -12.95
CA ARG A 158 11.24 21.16 -12.07
C ARG A 158 12.48 21.72 -11.35
N THR A 159 13.33 20.82 -10.85
CA THR A 159 14.41 21.17 -9.88
C THR A 159 15.69 21.64 -10.55
N TYR A 160 16.04 21.11 -11.73
CA TYR A 160 17.35 21.36 -12.33
C TYR A 160 17.32 22.34 -13.49
N LYS A 161 18.38 23.16 -13.63
CA LYS A 161 18.64 23.93 -14.87
C LYS A 161 18.90 22.99 -16.04
N THR A 162 18.73 23.47 -17.28
CA THR A 162 18.72 22.62 -18.50
C THR A 162 19.90 21.66 -18.63
N GLN A 163 21.12 22.09 -18.27
CA GLN A 163 22.31 21.21 -18.36
C GLN A 163 22.28 20.07 -17.34
N ASP A 164 21.80 20.35 -16.13
CA ASP A 164 21.71 19.37 -15.06
C ASP A 164 20.54 18.39 -15.30
N ARG A 165 19.45 18.85 -15.95
CA ARG A 165 18.35 17.98 -16.39
C ARG A 165 18.84 16.89 -17.34
N MET A 166 19.66 17.26 -18.35
CA MET A 166 20.19 16.30 -19.30
C MET A 166 21.11 15.25 -18.64
N LYS A 167 21.85 15.66 -17.60
CA LYS A 167 22.66 14.74 -16.78
C LYS A 167 21.78 13.79 -15.97
N ALA A 168 20.71 14.30 -15.36
CA ALA A 168 19.73 13.51 -14.62
C ALA A 168 19.02 12.49 -15.55
N TYR A 169 18.57 12.91 -16.73
CA TYR A 169 17.93 12.01 -17.70
C TYR A 169 18.85 10.90 -18.18
N ARG A 170 20.13 11.20 -18.45
CA ARG A 170 21.12 10.17 -18.82
C ARG A 170 21.32 9.16 -17.69
N LYS A 171 21.30 9.61 -16.43
CA LYS A 171 21.37 8.71 -15.28
C LYS A 171 20.13 7.82 -15.20
N LEU A 172 18.93 8.40 -15.33
CA LEU A 172 17.66 7.68 -15.27
C LEU A 172 17.48 6.68 -16.43
N ALA A 173 18.00 6.97 -17.62
CA ALA A 173 17.94 6.08 -18.77
C ALA A 173 18.70 4.75 -18.55
N ASN A 174 19.62 4.70 -17.60
CA ASN A 174 20.42 3.52 -17.28
C ASN A 174 19.98 2.82 -15.98
N VAL A 175 18.91 3.29 -15.33
CA VAL A 175 18.36 2.66 -14.12
C VAL A 175 17.40 1.55 -14.53
N GLU A 176 17.50 0.39 -13.90
CA GLU A 176 16.50 -0.66 -14.05
C GLU A 176 15.14 -0.12 -13.62
N LYS A 177 14.09 -0.41 -14.39
CA LYS A 177 12.74 0.13 -14.20
C LYS A 177 12.14 -0.15 -12.81
N THR A 178 12.60 -1.20 -12.15
CA THR A 178 12.15 -1.62 -10.82
C THR A 178 12.99 -1.05 -9.69
N HIS A 179 14.15 -0.46 -10.00
CA HIS A 179 15.13 0.02 -9.01
C HIS A 179 15.39 1.52 -9.20
N VAL A 180 14.44 2.33 -8.79
CA VAL A 180 14.51 3.79 -8.93
C VAL A 180 15.20 4.45 -7.74
N CYS A 181 15.13 3.84 -6.56
CA CYS A 181 15.89 4.25 -5.39
C CYS A 181 16.19 3.06 -4.48
N ASP A 182 17.15 3.22 -3.57
CA ASP A 182 17.60 2.13 -2.69
C ASP A 182 16.57 1.72 -1.63
N MET A 183 15.48 2.49 -1.46
CA MET A 183 14.48 2.24 -0.42
C MET A 183 13.20 1.59 -0.92
N PHE A 184 12.89 1.74 -2.21
CA PHE A 184 11.63 1.30 -2.77
C PHE A 184 11.82 0.37 -3.97
N HIS A 185 11.03 -0.69 -4.00
CA HIS A 185 10.89 -1.58 -5.14
C HIS A 185 9.58 -1.31 -5.87
N GLY A 186 9.65 -1.03 -7.16
CA GLY A 186 8.45 -0.90 -8.00
C GLY A 186 7.98 -2.28 -8.45
N MET A 187 6.71 -2.61 -8.23
CA MET A 187 6.09 -3.85 -8.68
C MET A 187 5.26 -3.62 -9.95
N SER A 188 5.52 -4.40 -10.99
CA SER A 188 4.72 -4.38 -12.22
C SER A 188 3.47 -5.26 -12.08
N LEU A 189 2.48 -5.04 -12.97
CA LEU A 189 1.29 -5.90 -13.04
C LEU A 189 1.66 -7.34 -13.40
N GLU A 190 2.70 -7.52 -14.22
CA GLU A 190 3.23 -8.82 -14.59
C GLU A 190 3.78 -9.56 -13.37
N GLU A 191 4.60 -8.89 -12.52
CA GLU A 191 5.11 -9.47 -11.27
C GLU A 191 3.98 -9.86 -10.32
N MET A 192 2.95 -9.00 -10.15
CA MET A 192 1.78 -9.31 -9.33
C MET A 192 0.97 -10.50 -9.88
N THR A 193 0.87 -10.61 -11.20
CA THR A 193 0.20 -11.74 -11.86
C THR A 193 0.99 -13.04 -11.65
N ASP A 194 2.31 -12.99 -11.74
CA ASP A 194 3.17 -14.16 -11.53
C ASP A 194 3.09 -14.65 -10.07
N ILE A 195 3.15 -13.73 -9.09
CA ILE A 195 2.91 -14.05 -7.67
C ILE A 195 1.53 -14.69 -7.50
N SER A 196 0.50 -14.14 -8.11
CA SER A 196 -0.86 -14.67 -7.99
C SER A 196 -0.99 -16.09 -8.54
N ARG A 197 -0.33 -16.37 -9.66
CA ARG A 197 -0.30 -17.70 -10.26
C ARG A 197 0.51 -18.69 -9.41
N GLU A 198 1.66 -18.27 -8.90
CA GLU A 198 2.55 -19.12 -8.09
C GLU A 198 1.91 -19.52 -6.77
N TYR A 199 1.17 -18.60 -6.13
CA TYR A 199 0.59 -18.81 -4.81
C TYR A 199 -0.93 -19.09 -4.81
N GLY A 200 -1.52 -19.37 -5.95
CA GLY A 200 -2.93 -19.73 -6.04
C GLY A 200 -3.89 -18.62 -5.63
N LEU A 201 -3.55 -17.37 -5.95
CA LEU A 201 -4.41 -16.22 -5.68
C LEU A 201 -5.34 -15.92 -6.85
N LYS A 202 -6.58 -15.58 -6.55
CA LYS A 202 -7.51 -14.97 -7.50
C LYS A 202 -7.42 -13.45 -7.35
N ILE A 203 -6.86 -12.75 -8.32
CA ILE A 203 -6.85 -11.28 -8.34
C ILE A 203 -8.30 -10.79 -8.40
N LEU A 204 -8.70 -9.97 -7.45
CA LEU A 204 -9.99 -9.30 -7.42
C LEU A 204 -9.89 -7.92 -8.07
N THR A 205 -8.85 -7.16 -7.71
CA THR A 205 -8.56 -5.87 -8.36
C THR A 205 -7.09 -5.49 -8.20
N VAL A 206 -6.63 -4.65 -9.13
CA VAL A 206 -5.40 -3.86 -9.03
C VAL A 206 -5.79 -2.42 -9.31
N ALA A 207 -5.70 -1.58 -8.31
CA ALA A 207 -6.23 -0.23 -8.34
C ALA A 207 -5.17 0.82 -8.01
N SER A 208 -5.34 2.02 -8.54
CA SER A 208 -4.59 3.21 -8.13
C SER A 208 -5.22 3.82 -6.89
N THR A 209 -4.44 4.11 -5.86
CA THR A 209 -4.95 4.86 -4.69
C THR A 209 -4.61 6.35 -4.75
N TYR A 210 -3.61 6.70 -5.54
CA TYR A 210 -3.06 8.05 -5.60
C TYR A 210 -3.24 8.75 -6.95
N GLY A 211 -3.70 8.04 -7.99
CA GLY A 211 -3.86 8.56 -9.34
C GLY A 211 -2.54 8.96 -10.01
N LEU A 212 -2.67 9.72 -11.09
CA LEU A 212 -1.56 10.31 -11.84
C LEU A 212 -1.08 11.64 -11.28
N LEU A 213 -1.64 12.11 -10.15
CA LEU A 213 -1.64 13.49 -9.71
C LEU A 213 -0.64 13.76 -8.57
N TYR A 214 0.38 12.93 -8.45
CA TYR A 214 1.43 13.06 -7.44
C TYR A 214 2.04 14.48 -7.37
N ASP A 215 2.11 15.15 -8.50
CA ASP A 215 2.72 16.49 -8.63
C ASP A 215 1.73 17.65 -8.49
N MET A 216 0.46 17.40 -8.17
CA MET A 216 -0.61 18.40 -8.08
C MET A 216 -1.08 18.65 -6.64
N ALA A 217 -0.21 18.43 -5.66
CA ALA A 217 -0.58 18.58 -4.25
C ALA A 217 -1.06 20.01 -3.93
N ASP A 218 -0.36 21.02 -4.44
CA ASP A 218 -0.70 22.42 -4.21
C ASP A 218 -2.05 22.80 -4.84
N GLU A 219 -2.30 22.30 -6.05
CA GLU A 219 -3.57 22.51 -6.76
C GLU A 219 -4.73 21.83 -6.05
N ILE A 220 -4.52 20.61 -5.55
CA ILE A 220 -5.54 19.85 -4.81
C ILE A 220 -5.84 20.53 -3.47
N GLU A 221 -4.81 20.99 -2.76
CA GLU A 221 -4.97 21.72 -1.51
C GLU A 221 -5.77 23.01 -1.67
N ALA A 222 -5.58 23.70 -2.81
CA ALA A 222 -6.27 24.94 -3.14
C ALA A 222 -7.72 24.75 -3.65
N MET A 223 -8.18 23.51 -3.89
CA MET A 223 -9.54 23.25 -4.37
C MET A 223 -10.61 23.75 -3.38
N SER A 224 -11.73 24.25 -3.90
CA SER A 224 -12.94 24.41 -3.11
C SER A 224 -13.43 23.04 -2.60
N GLU A 225 -14.28 23.02 -1.59
CA GLU A 225 -14.86 21.77 -1.08
C GLU A 225 -15.68 21.05 -2.15
N GLU A 226 -16.43 21.77 -2.97
CA GLU A 226 -17.24 21.21 -4.06
C GLU A 226 -16.35 20.56 -5.14
N ASP A 227 -15.27 21.25 -5.56
CA ASP A 227 -14.32 20.73 -6.54
C ASP A 227 -13.56 19.54 -5.99
N TYR A 228 -13.18 19.57 -4.69
CA TYR A 228 -12.50 18.48 -4.02
C TYR A 228 -13.37 17.22 -3.95
N GLU A 229 -14.64 17.34 -3.58
CA GLU A 229 -15.58 16.21 -3.58
C GLU A 229 -15.77 15.62 -4.98
N ALA A 230 -15.86 16.46 -6.00
CA ALA A 230 -15.93 16.00 -7.40
C ALA A 230 -14.63 15.29 -7.82
N PHE A 231 -13.48 15.82 -7.41
CA PHE A 231 -12.16 15.22 -7.63
C PHE A 231 -12.06 13.83 -6.99
N VAL A 232 -12.39 13.70 -5.71
CA VAL A 232 -12.33 12.41 -4.99
C VAL A 232 -13.26 11.38 -5.64
N LYS A 233 -14.48 11.78 -6.00
CA LYS A 233 -15.42 10.92 -6.72
C LYS A 233 -14.85 10.45 -8.05
N CYS A 234 -14.17 11.31 -8.80
CA CYS A 234 -13.49 10.94 -10.03
C CYS A 234 -12.38 9.90 -9.76
N GLN A 235 -11.55 10.11 -8.72
CA GLN A 235 -10.50 9.16 -8.34
C GLN A 235 -11.10 7.78 -8.02
N ILE A 236 -12.15 7.70 -7.22
CA ILE A 236 -12.83 6.44 -6.88
C ILE A 236 -13.39 5.75 -8.13
N ASN A 237 -13.95 6.51 -9.08
CA ASN A 237 -14.56 5.96 -10.30
C ASN A 237 -13.52 5.39 -11.29
N CYS A 238 -12.31 5.95 -11.33
CA CYS A 238 -11.26 5.51 -12.28
C CYS A 238 -10.14 4.70 -11.62
N CYS A 239 -10.15 4.50 -10.31
CA CYS A 239 -9.04 3.85 -9.61
C CYS A 239 -8.71 2.43 -10.13
N GLU A 240 -9.69 1.71 -10.64
CA GLU A 240 -9.54 0.34 -11.15
C GLU A 240 -9.29 0.28 -12.67
N ASP A 241 -9.18 1.44 -13.35
CA ASP A 241 -8.80 1.44 -14.76
C ASP A 241 -7.38 0.89 -14.93
N PRO A 242 -7.16 -0.10 -15.83
CA PRO A 242 -5.84 -0.74 -15.98
C PRO A 242 -4.73 0.23 -16.38
N VAL A 243 -5.04 1.31 -17.10
CA VAL A 243 -4.05 2.32 -17.48
C VAL A 243 -3.66 3.13 -16.25
N VAL A 244 -4.64 3.55 -15.45
CA VAL A 244 -4.41 4.31 -14.21
C VAL A 244 -3.62 3.47 -13.21
N ALA A 245 -3.97 2.20 -13.03
CA ALA A 245 -3.25 1.27 -12.15
C ALA A 245 -1.80 1.04 -12.58
N ARG A 246 -1.49 1.03 -13.89
CA ARG A 246 -0.11 0.89 -14.40
C ARG A 246 0.77 2.10 -14.13
N TYR A 247 0.19 3.29 -14.05
CA TYR A 247 0.94 4.55 -13.93
C TYR A 247 0.80 5.20 -12.55
N CYS A 248 0.15 4.55 -11.61
CA CYS A 248 -0.07 5.12 -10.27
C CYS A 248 1.22 5.13 -9.44
N MET A 249 1.45 6.22 -8.72
CA MET A 249 2.55 6.31 -7.75
C MET A 249 2.33 5.38 -6.57
N ARG A 250 1.09 5.21 -6.14
CA ARG A 250 0.66 4.24 -5.15
C ARG A 250 -0.59 3.52 -5.64
N GLY A 251 -0.62 2.23 -5.42
CA GLY A 251 -1.75 1.39 -5.78
C GLY A 251 -2.01 0.32 -4.73
N LEU A 252 -3.15 -0.32 -4.87
CA LEU A 252 -3.61 -1.39 -4.02
C LEU A 252 -3.88 -2.63 -4.87
N PHE A 253 -3.25 -3.73 -4.49
CA PHE A 253 -3.52 -5.05 -5.01
C PHE A 253 -4.42 -5.78 -4.01
N ILE A 254 -5.54 -6.34 -4.48
CA ILE A 254 -6.44 -7.14 -3.66
C ILE A 254 -6.69 -8.47 -4.36
N ALA A 255 -6.48 -9.56 -3.63
CA ALA A 255 -6.68 -10.91 -4.14
C ALA A 255 -7.33 -11.81 -3.07
N GLN A 256 -7.97 -12.86 -3.52
CA GLN A 256 -8.56 -13.90 -2.69
C GLN A 256 -7.67 -15.15 -2.71
N LYS A 257 -7.36 -15.71 -1.54
CA LYS A 257 -6.73 -17.03 -1.42
C LYS A 257 -7.71 -18.07 -1.91
N LYS A 258 -7.32 -18.82 -2.94
CA LYS A 258 -8.14 -19.96 -3.39
C LYS A 258 -8.17 -21.05 -2.33
N GLU A 259 -9.30 -21.69 -2.20
CA GLU A 259 -9.38 -22.98 -1.52
C GLU A 259 -8.54 -23.98 -2.32
N LEU A 260 -7.68 -24.73 -1.64
CA LEU A 260 -6.97 -25.84 -2.30
C LEU A 260 -8.01 -26.93 -2.56
N ASP A 261 -8.40 -27.09 -3.80
CA ASP A 261 -9.14 -28.28 -4.21
C ASP A 261 -8.22 -29.49 -4.00
N LEU A 262 -8.61 -30.35 -3.07
CA LEU A 262 -7.88 -31.59 -2.75
C LEU A 262 -7.88 -32.63 -3.89
N PHE A 263 -8.39 -32.23 -5.07
CA PHE A 263 -8.63 -33.10 -6.23
C PHE A 263 -8.02 -32.61 -7.55
N ASP A 264 -7.19 -31.52 -7.55
CA ASP A 264 -6.41 -31.12 -8.73
C ASP A 264 -4.97 -31.63 -8.72
#